data_c642f6168db81326315b7b0f7c19fea1
#
_entry.id   c642f6168db81326315b7b0f7c19fea1
#
_cell.length_a   1.000
_cell.length_b   1.000
_cell.length_c   1.000
_cell.angle_alpha   90.00
_cell.angle_beta   90.00
_cell.angle_gamma   90.00
#
_symmetry.space_group_name_H-M   'P 1'
#
loop_
_entity.id
_entity.type
_entity.pdbx_description
1 polymer ?
#
loop_
_entity_poly.entity_id
_entity_poly.type
_entity_poly.pdbx_seq_one_letter_code
_entity_poly.pdbx_strand_id
1 'polypeptide(L)' 'MATGKVKWFDGKKGYGFIISEEGKADIFVHYSSIKSESEFKALKEGMAVQFDITEGKKGLHAQNVVVKL' A
#
# COMPACT_ATOMS: atom_id res chain seq x y z
N MET A 1 -11.99 -5.27 -2.13
CA MET A 1 -10.63 -4.84 -2.47
C MET A 1 -10.65 -3.44 -3.04
N ALA A 2 -9.76 -2.62 -2.60
CA ALA A 2 -9.61 -1.27 -3.12
C ALA A 2 -8.41 -1.23 -4.07
N THR A 3 -8.39 -0.24 -4.93
CA THR A 3 -7.26 0.00 -5.81
C THR A 3 -6.73 1.40 -5.56
N GLY A 4 -5.45 1.58 -5.79
CA GLY A 4 -4.83 2.86 -5.63
C GLY A 4 -3.44 2.87 -6.22
N LYS A 5 -2.75 3.97 -5.98
CA LYS A 5 -1.37 4.13 -6.44
C LYS A 5 -0.48 4.48 -5.26
N VAL A 6 0.74 4.00 -5.30
CA VAL A 6 1.71 4.30 -4.25
C VAL A 6 2.09 5.77 -4.32
N LYS A 7 1.87 6.48 -3.23
CA LYS A 7 2.29 7.87 -3.11
C LYS A 7 3.79 7.95 -2.89
N TRP A 8 4.28 7.18 -1.94
CA TRP A 8 5.70 7.02 -1.71
C TRP A 8 5.89 5.80 -0.80
N PHE A 9 7.07 5.23 -0.84
CA PHE A 9 7.41 4.10 -0.01
C PHE A 9 8.89 4.13 0.32
N ASP A 10 9.20 3.97 1.60
CA ASP A 10 10.58 3.94 2.08
C ASP A 10 10.97 2.50 2.36
N GLY A 11 11.77 1.92 1.48
CA GLY A 11 12.21 0.53 1.62
C GLY A 11 13.10 0.28 2.82
N LYS A 12 13.78 1.30 3.29
CA LYS A 12 14.64 1.18 4.46
C LYS A 12 13.84 1.12 5.75
N LYS A 13 12.81 1.94 5.84
CA LYS A 13 11.95 1.98 7.02
C LYS A 13 10.84 0.94 6.93
N GLY A 14 10.54 0.47 5.73
CA GLY A 14 9.54 -0.57 5.51
C GLY A 14 8.11 -0.10 5.55
N TYR A 15 7.83 1.16 5.24
CA TYR A 15 6.48 1.67 5.20
C TYR A 15 6.34 2.82 4.21
N GLY A 16 5.09 3.13 3.91
CA GLY A 16 4.79 4.21 2.98
C GLY A 16 3.30 4.50 2.98
N PHE A 17 2.85 5.18 1.94
CA PHE A 17 1.45 5.55 1.78
C PHE A 17 0.96 5.25 0.38
N ILE A 18 -0.31 4.87 0.31
CA ILE A 18 -1.01 4.62 -0.94
C ILE A 18 -2.18 5.61 -1.02
N ILE A 19 -2.40 6.15 -2.20
CA ILE A 19 -3.56 7.01 -2.44
C ILE A 19 -4.65 6.16 -3.06
N SER A 20 -5.80 6.07 -2.38
CA SER A 20 -6.94 5.33 -2.88
C SER A 20 -7.56 6.06 -4.08
N GLU A 21 -7.89 5.33 -5.12
CA GLU A 21 -8.54 5.91 -6.28
C GLU A 21 -9.95 6.40 -5.98
N GLU A 22 -10.63 5.73 -5.06
CA GLU A 22 -12.01 6.07 -4.75
C GLU A 22 -12.16 7.29 -3.86
N GLY A 23 -11.30 7.41 -2.86
CA GLY A 23 -11.44 8.48 -1.90
C GLY A 23 -10.30 9.47 -1.87
N LYS A 24 -9.25 9.22 -2.63
CA LYS A 24 -8.01 10.01 -2.64
C LYS A 24 -7.44 10.23 -1.24
N ALA A 25 -7.71 9.28 -0.35
CA ALA A 25 -7.20 9.34 1.01
C ALA A 25 -5.84 8.65 1.09
N ASP A 26 -4.99 9.16 1.97
CA ASP A 26 -3.70 8.54 2.24
C ASP A 26 -3.92 7.31 3.11
N ILE A 27 -3.45 6.18 2.66
CA ILE A 27 -3.60 4.91 3.37
C ILE A 27 -2.23 4.39 3.70
N PHE A 28 -1.98 4.16 4.99
CA PHE A 28 -0.68 3.66 5.46
C PHE A 28 -0.49 2.22 5.04
N VAL A 29 0.71 1.91 4.56
CA VAL A 29 1.08 0.56 4.20
C VAL A 29 2.42 0.20 4.82
N HIS A 30 2.51 -0.98 5.42
CA HIS A 30 3.74 -1.51 5.98
C HIS A 30 4.21 -2.69 5.13
N TYR A 31 5.52 -2.91 5.06
CA TYR A 31 6.04 -3.97 4.21
C TYR A 31 5.48 -5.35 4.56
N SER A 32 5.15 -5.56 5.83
CA SER A 32 4.55 -6.82 6.26
C SER A 32 3.13 -7.01 5.72
N SER A 33 2.50 -5.93 5.28
CA SER A 33 1.16 -6.00 4.69
C SER A 33 1.20 -6.24 3.18
N ILE A 34 2.37 -6.23 2.58
CA ILE A 34 2.53 -6.47 1.16
C ILE A 34 2.54 -7.97 0.93
N LYS A 35 1.52 -8.42 0.22
CA LYS A 35 1.40 -9.83 -0.11
C LYS A 35 2.01 -10.06 -1.49
N SER A 36 3.32 -10.06 -1.53
CA SER A 36 4.04 -10.20 -2.78
C SER A 36 4.66 -11.59 -2.87
N GLU A 37 4.39 -12.27 -3.96
CA GLU A 37 5.06 -13.52 -4.26
C GLU A 37 6.42 -13.27 -4.87
N SER A 38 6.69 -12.04 -5.26
CA SER A 38 7.98 -11.66 -5.78
C SER A 38 8.94 -11.37 -4.63
N GLU A 39 10.23 -11.38 -4.93
CA GLU A 39 11.26 -11.08 -3.95
C GLU A 39 11.26 -9.63 -3.50
N PHE A 40 10.49 -8.79 -4.16
CA PHE A 40 10.45 -7.37 -3.86
C PHE A 40 9.26 -7.03 -2.98
N LYS A 41 9.53 -6.77 -1.72
CA LYS A 41 8.53 -6.23 -0.81
C LYS A 41 8.62 -4.72 -0.72
N ALA A 42 9.14 -4.10 -1.76
CA ALA A 42 9.25 -2.66 -1.84
C ALA A 42 8.33 -2.15 -2.95
N LEU A 43 7.58 -1.11 -2.63
CA LEU A 43 6.71 -0.46 -3.60
C LEU A 43 7.42 0.75 -4.17
N LYS A 44 7.11 1.06 -5.41
CA LYS A 44 7.66 2.24 -6.07
C LYS A 44 6.58 3.29 -6.22
N GLU A 45 6.98 4.53 -6.14
CA GLU A 45 6.07 5.65 -6.32
C GLU A 45 5.35 5.56 -7.67
N GLY A 46 4.03 5.75 -7.63
CA GLY A 46 3.20 5.68 -8.82
C GLY A 46 2.74 4.29 -9.22
N MET A 47 3.16 3.26 -8.51
CA MET A 47 2.76 1.88 -8.82
C MET A 47 1.29 1.66 -8.51
N ALA A 48 0.58 0.99 -9.42
CA ALA A 48 -0.80 0.59 -9.17
C ALA A 48 -0.83 -0.65 -8.29
N VAL A 49 -1.65 -0.62 -7.24
CA VAL A 49 -1.76 -1.73 -6.30
C VAL A 49 -3.21 -1.98 -5.95
N GLN A 50 -3.50 -3.21 -5.54
CA GLN A 50 -4.77 -3.59 -4.95
C GLN A 50 -4.55 -3.93 -3.49
N PHE A 51 -5.50 -3.60 -2.65
CA PHE A 51 -5.33 -3.81 -1.21
C PHE A 51 -6.69 -3.80 -0.53
N ASP A 52 -6.69 -4.27 0.72
CA ASP A 52 -7.85 -4.18 1.59
C ASP A 52 -7.64 -3.03 2.56
N ILE A 53 -8.67 -2.25 2.78
CA ILE A 53 -8.61 -1.12 3.70
C ILE A 53 -9.10 -1.59 5.07
N THR A 54 -8.29 -1.33 6.09
CA THR A 54 -8.68 -1.59 7.47
C THR A 54 -8.49 -0.34 8.29
N GLU A 55 -9.34 -0.14 9.28
CA GLU A 55 -9.21 0.98 10.19
C GLU A 55 -8.32 0.61 11.36
N GLY A 56 -7.30 1.41 11.61
CA GLY A 56 -6.42 1.25 12.74
C GLY A 56 -6.51 2.45 13.67
N LYS A 57 -5.79 2.38 14.78
CA LYS A 57 -5.77 3.47 15.77
C LYS A 57 -5.22 4.77 15.20
N LYS A 58 -4.40 4.68 14.16
CA LYS A 58 -3.77 5.85 13.54
C LYS A 58 -4.39 6.21 12.20
N GLY A 59 -5.51 5.60 11.85
CA GLY A 59 -6.17 5.86 10.59
C GLY A 59 -6.29 4.63 9.72
N LEU A 60 -6.41 4.84 8.43
CA LEU A 60 -6.62 3.74 7.49
C LEU A 60 -5.29 3.05 7.18
N HIS A 61 -5.36 1.73 7.13
CA HIS A 61 -4.22 0.87 6.81
C HIS A 61 -4.55 0.00 5.61
N ALA A 62 -3.54 -0.25 4.77
CA ALA A 62 -3.68 -1.20 3.69
C ALA A 62 -3.18 -2.56 4.15
N GLN A 63 -3.93 -3.61 3.81
CA GLN A 63 -3.53 -4.99 4.07
C GLN A 63 -3.68 -5.80 2.80
N ASN A 64 -2.97 -6.92 2.74
CA ASN A 64 -3.01 -7.80 1.57
C ASN A 64 -2.69 -7.04 0.28
N VAL A 65 -1.68 -6.20 0.35
CA VAL A 65 -1.32 -5.34 -0.77
C VAL A 65 -0.67 -6.19 -1.87
N VAL A 66 -1.21 -6.10 -3.06
CA VAL A 66 -0.72 -6.82 -4.22
C VAL A 66 -0.44 -5.83 -5.34
N VAL A 67 0.72 -5.95 -5.95
CA VAL A 67 1.06 -5.09 -7.08
C VAL A 67 0.22 -5.51 -8.28
N LYS A 68 -0.44 -4.53 -8.87
CA LYS A 68 -1.28 -4.76 -10.04
C LYS A 68 -0.45 -4.45 -11.28
N LEU A 69 -0.15 -5.48 -12.03
CA LEU A 69 0.60 -5.33 -13.28
C LEU A 69 -0.32 -5.04 -14.45
#